data_a02dbf2a12548b755bd6027d65ee03b5
#
_entry.id   a02dbf2a12548b755bd6027d65ee03b5
#
_cell.length_a   1.000
_cell.length_b   1.000
_cell.length_c   1.000
_cell.angle_alpha   90.00
_cell.angle_beta   90.00
_cell.angle_gamma   90.00
#
_symmetry.space_group_name_H-M   'P 1'
#
loop_
_entity.id
_entity.type
_entity.pdbx_description
1 polymer ?
#
loop_
_entity_poly.entity_id
_entity_poly.type
_entity_poly.pdbx_seq_one_letter_code
_entity_poly.pdbx_strand_id
1 'polypeptide(L)' 'PVETLTVSEAVMKMDLAHLPALLFFNAANGRLNDVYRREDGNISWVDPEGMAA' A
#
# COMPACT_ATOMS: atom_id res chain seq x y z
N PRO A 1 -0.26 12.62 -7.49
CA PRO A 1 -1.60 12.03 -7.33
C PRO A 1 -1.53 10.56 -6.90
N VAL A 2 -2.54 10.12 -6.16
CA VAL A 2 -2.63 8.74 -5.68
C VAL A 2 -3.14 7.86 -6.81
N GLU A 3 -2.40 6.80 -7.11
CA GLU A 3 -2.75 5.89 -8.20
C GLU A 3 -3.65 4.76 -7.72
N THR A 4 -4.38 4.17 -8.66
CA THR A 4 -5.13 2.93 -8.44
C THR A 4 -4.24 1.76 -8.83
N LEU A 5 -3.92 0.90 -7.85
CA LEU A 5 -2.98 -0.19 -8.00
C LEU A 5 -3.51 -1.43 -7.27
N THR A 6 -3.05 -2.59 -7.69
CA THR A 6 -3.18 -3.79 -6.86
C THR A 6 -2.17 -3.69 -5.71
N VAL A 7 -2.38 -4.47 -4.65
CA VAL A 7 -1.41 -4.51 -3.53
C VAL A 7 -0.02 -4.92 -4.03
N SER A 8 0.05 -5.90 -4.92
CA SER A 8 1.34 -6.35 -5.50
C SER A 8 2.04 -5.25 -6.27
N GLU A 9 1.29 -4.49 -7.08
CA GLU A 9 1.85 -3.36 -7.82
C GLU A 9 2.33 -2.26 -6.89
N ALA A 10 1.57 -1.98 -5.83
CA ALA A 10 1.95 -0.96 -4.85
C ALA A 10 3.25 -1.34 -4.13
N VAL A 11 3.39 -2.60 -3.72
CA VAL A 11 4.61 -3.09 -3.08
C VAL A 11 5.80 -2.98 -4.03
N MET A 12 5.63 -3.37 -5.27
CA MET A 12 6.68 -3.29 -6.29
C MET A 12 7.10 -1.84 -6.51
N LYS A 13 6.15 -0.94 -6.67
CA LYS A 13 6.43 0.48 -6.90
C LYS A 13 7.16 1.10 -5.70
N MET A 14 6.70 0.80 -4.50
CA MET A 14 7.35 1.27 -3.27
C MET A 14 8.80 0.81 -3.22
N ASP A 15 9.05 -0.45 -3.54
CA ASP A 15 10.38 -1.04 -3.50
C ASP A 15 11.30 -0.44 -4.56
N LEU A 16 10.83 -0.33 -5.80
CA LEU A 16 11.61 0.23 -6.90
C LEU A 16 11.95 1.70 -6.69
N ALA A 17 11.06 2.45 -6.07
CA ALA A 17 11.25 3.88 -5.80
C ALA A 17 11.95 4.14 -4.46
N HIS A 18 12.31 3.10 -3.72
CA HIS A 18 12.93 3.18 -2.40
C HIS A 18 12.12 4.02 -1.41
N LEU A 19 10.80 3.92 -1.49
CA LEU A 19 9.91 4.64 -0.58
C LEU A 19 9.72 3.86 0.72
N PRO A 20 9.60 4.55 1.86
CA PRO A 20 9.29 3.89 3.14
C PRO A 20 7.83 3.48 3.24
N ALA A 21 6.95 4.14 2.48
CA ALA A 21 5.52 3.87 2.46
C ALA A 21 4.92 4.38 1.15
N LEU A 22 3.75 3.85 0.79
CA LEU A 22 3.03 4.29 -0.42
C LEU A 22 1.53 4.20 -0.16
N LEU A 23 0.84 5.33 -0.35
CA LEU A 23 -0.62 5.38 -0.37
C LEU A 23 -1.10 5.11 -1.78
N PHE A 24 -2.17 4.33 -1.91
CA PHE A 24 -2.74 3.98 -3.20
C PHE A 24 -4.22 3.65 -3.05
N PHE A 25 -4.96 3.75 -4.16
CA PHE A 25 -6.32 3.22 -4.21
C PHE A 25 -6.24 1.76 -4.63
N ASN A 26 -6.75 0.87 -3.78
CA ASN A 26 -6.70 -0.56 -4.06
C ASN A 26 -7.66 -0.90 -5.20
N ALA A 27 -7.11 -1.45 -6.29
CA ALA A 27 -7.89 -1.80 -7.47
C ALA A 27 -8.98 -2.83 -7.21
N ALA A 28 -8.83 -3.63 -6.14
CA ALA A 28 -9.81 -4.66 -5.80
C ALA A 28 -11.09 -4.09 -5.18
N ASN A 29 -11.03 -2.93 -4.54
CA ASN A 29 -12.19 -2.38 -3.82
C ASN A 29 -12.34 -0.86 -3.92
N GLY A 30 -11.40 -0.16 -4.57
CA GLY A 30 -11.44 1.30 -4.74
C GLY A 30 -11.13 2.10 -3.49
N ARG A 31 -10.74 1.45 -2.40
CA ARG A 31 -10.48 2.14 -1.12
C ARG A 31 -9.03 2.59 -1.02
N LEU A 32 -8.81 3.67 -0.25
CA LEU A 32 -7.46 4.14 0.03
C LEU A 32 -6.77 3.15 0.95
N ASN A 33 -5.63 2.67 0.53
CA ASN A 33 -4.82 1.70 1.25
C ASN A 33 -3.40 2.22 1.40
N ASP A 34 -2.64 1.61 2.28
CA ASP A 34 -1.25 1.95 2.53
C ASP A 34 -0.41 0.68 2.59
N VAL A 35 0.76 0.72 1.99
CA VAL A 35 1.81 -0.28 2.23
C VAL A 35 3.01 0.45 2.81
N TYR A 36 3.68 -0.17 3.76
CA TYR A 36 4.84 0.44 4.39
C TYR A 36 5.86 -0.61 4.79
N ARG A 37 7.12 -0.19 4.84
CA ARG A 37 8.22 -1.06 5.22
C ARG A 37 8.40 -1.00 6.74
N ARG A 38 8.43 -2.17 7.36
CA ARG A 38 8.66 -2.30 8.79
C ARG A 38 10.16 -2.25 9.08
N GLU A 39 10.50 -2.02 10.33
CA GLU A 39 11.90 -1.99 10.76
C GLU A 39 12.61 -3.32 10.53
N ASP A 40 11.89 -4.43 10.58
CA ASP A 40 12.44 -5.77 10.35
C ASP A 40 12.63 -6.09 8.86
N GLY A 41 12.31 -5.15 7.97
CA GLY A 41 12.41 -5.32 6.53
C GLY A 41 11.18 -5.92 5.87
N ASN A 42 10.21 -6.36 6.64
CA ASN A 42 8.94 -6.85 6.11
C ASN A 42 8.04 -5.70 5.68
N ILE A 43 7.10 -6.00 4.80
CA ILE A 43 6.15 -5.00 4.31
C ILE A 43 4.78 -5.31 4.90
N SER A 44 4.13 -4.27 5.43
CA SER A 44 2.77 -4.35 5.95
C SER A 44 1.82 -3.63 5.03
N TRP A 45 0.60 -4.16 4.93
CA TRP A 45 -0.49 -3.59 4.16
C TRP A 45 -1.62 -3.25 5.11
N VAL A 46 -2.16 -2.03 4.95
CA VAL A 46 -3.26 -1.53 5.78
C VAL A 46 -4.40 -1.09 4.86
N ASP A 47 -5.59 -1.58 5.16
CA ASP A 47 -6.84 -1.11 4.57
C ASP A 47 -7.66 -0.48 5.70
N PRO A 48 -7.50 0.86 5.94
CA PRO A 48 -8.13 1.51 7.09
C PRO A 48 -9.64 1.34 7.14
N GLU A 49 -10.29 1.37 5.99
CA GLU A 49 -11.74 1.23 5.91
C GLU A 49 -12.19 -0.18 6.25
N GLY A 50 -11.42 -1.18 5.82
CA GLY A 50 -11.68 -2.57 6.15
C GLY A 50 -11.42 -2.89 7.62
N MET A 51 -10.62 -2.08 8.30
CA MET A 51 -10.30 -2.23 9.72
C MET A 51 -11.28 -1.51 10.63
N ALA A 52 -12.08 -0.61 10.09
CA ALA A 52 -13.03 0.20 10.84
C ALA A 52 -14.35 -0.55 11.07
N ALA A 53 -14.26 -1.71 11.63
CA ALA A 53 -15.43 -2.57 11.86
C ALA A 53 -16.33 -2.03 12.97
#